data_efab49af96a2c630ac39304204e3ef40
#
_entry.id   efab49af96a2c630ac39304204e3ef40
#
_cell.length_a   1.000
_cell.length_b   1.000
_cell.length_c   1.000
_cell.angle_alpha   90.00
_cell.angle_beta   90.00
_cell.angle_gamma   90.00
#
_symmetry.space_group_name_H-M   'P 1'
#
loop_
_entity.id
_entity.type
_entity.pdbx_description
1 polymer ?
#
loop_
_entity_poly.entity_id
_entity_poly.type
_entity_poly.pdbx_seq_one_letter_code
_entity_poly.pdbx_strand_id
1 'polypeptide(L)'
;ARFVTVGGIRLPEVSRSSVHEAYQLIKALRPEADGPPEQYADVLTALDDRSLFIGNEILKEIENRLGFLESVGLDYLTLDRKANTLSGGESQRIRLATQIGSRLTGVMYVLDEPSIGLHQRDNERLLKTLRELTDLGNTLLVVEHDEDTLRQADWICDLGPGAGLEGGIVVANGPP
;
A
#
# COMPACT_ATOMS: atom_id res chain seq x y z
N ALA A 1 -18.10 -20.56 4.20
CA ALA A 1 -17.75 -19.21 3.74
C ALA A 1 -18.59 -18.74 2.53
N ARG A 2 -19.01 -19.63 1.60
CA ARG A 2 -19.78 -19.22 0.39
C ARG A 2 -21.15 -18.61 0.68
N PHE A 3 -21.70 -18.82 1.86
CA PHE A 3 -23.05 -18.37 2.28
C PHE A 3 -23.02 -17.26 3.33
N VAL A 4 -21.82 -16.86 3.78
CA VAL A 4 -21.66 -15.75 4.74
C VAL A 4 -21.73 -14.44 3.97
N THR A 5 -22.60 -13.56 4.42
CA THR A 5 -22.75 -12.19 3.87
C THR A 5 -22.49 -11.16 4.95
N VAL A 6 -21.94 -10.03 4.55
CA VAL A 6 -21.86 -8.82 5.36
C VAL A 6 -22.61 -7.72 4.61
N GLY A 7 -23.73 -7.25 5.19
CA GLY A 7 -24.60 -6.29 4.51
C GLY A 7 -25.13 -6.79 3.15
N GLY A 8 -25.40 -8.09 3.02
CA GLY A 8 -25.89 -8.70 1.77
C GLY A 8 -24.81 -9.09 0.77
N ILE A 9 -23.56 -8.62 0.92
CA ILE A 9 -22.42 -8.91 0.03
C ILE A 9 -21.74 -10.18 0.49
N ARG A 10 -21.45 -11.09 -0.44
CA ARG A 10 -20.76 -12.36 -0.14
C ARG A 10 -19.25 -12.18 -0.18
N LEU A 11 -18.54 -12.90 0.69
CA LEU A 11 -17.07 -12.87 0.72
C LEU A 11 -16.42 -13.16 -0.66
N PRO A 12 -16.89 -14.10 -1.49
CA PRO A 12 -16.35 -14.30 -2.83
C PRO A 12 -16.53 -13.09 -3.78
N GLU A 13 -17.54 -12.25 -3.57
CA GLU A 13 -17.76 -11.04 -4.34
C GLU A 13 -16.72 -9.99 -3.97
N VAL A 14 -16.50 -9.78 -2.67
CA VAL A 14 -15.43 -8.92 -2.16
C VAL A 14 -14.06 -9.39 -2.64
N SER A 15 -13.79 -10.70 -2.65
CA SER A 15 -12.50 -11.24 -3.10
C SER A 15 -12.23 -10.99 -4.58
N ARG A 16 -13.26 -10.87 -5.41
CA ARG A 16 -13.13 -10.59 -6.85
C ARG A 16 -13.08 -9.11 -7.19
N SER A 17 -13.42 -8.25 -6.23
CA SER A 17 -13.31 -6.81 -6.45
C SER A 17 -11.84 -6.37 -6.48
N SER A 18 -11.59 -5.24 -7.10
CA SER A 18 -10.31 -4.57 -7.03
C SER A 18 -10.01 -4.06 -5.61
N VAL A 19 -8.75 -3.79 -5.34
CA VAL A 19 -8.33 -3.14 -4.08
C VAL A 19 -9.11 -1.85 -3.87
N HIS A 20 -9.28 -1.04 -4.92
CA HIS A 20 -10.05 0.20 -4.86
C HIS A 20 -11.51 -0.03 -4.45
N GLU A 21 -12.22 -0.94 -5.14
CA GLU A 21 -13.61 -1.25 -4.82
C GLU A 21 -13.78 -1.80 -3.41
N ALA A 22 -12.88 -2.71 -3.00
CA ALA A 22 -12.87 -3.25 -1.65
C ALA A 22 -12.59 -2.16 -0.59
N TYR A 23 -11.66 -1.24 -0.88
CA TYR A 23 -11.37 -0.11 0.01
C TYR A 23 -12.59 0.78 0.19
N GLN A 24 -13.28 1.15 -0.90
CA GLN A 24 -14.50 1.96 -0.84
C GLN A 24 -15.61 1.26 -0.06
N LEU A 25 -15.78 -0.06 -0.25
CA LEU A 25 -16.75 -0.85 0.50
C LEU A 25 -16.45 -0.86 2.01
N ILE A 26 -15.21 -1.15 2.39
CA ILE A 26 -14.81 -1.22 3.81
C ILE A 26 -14.95 0.16 4.47
N LYS A 27 -14.57 1.21 3.77
CA LYS A 27 -14.74 2.60 4.23
C LYS A 27 -16.22 2.94 4.45
N ALA A 28 -17.10 2.50 3.54
CA ALA A 28 -18.55 2.70 3.67
C ALA A 28 -19.16 1.93 4.85
N LEU A 29 -18.57 0.83 5.28
CA LEU A 29 -19.02 0.05 6.45
C LEU A 29 -18.63 0.70 7.80
N ARG A 30 -17.80 1.76 7.79
CA ARG A 30 -17.42 2.47 9.03
C ARG A 30 -18.32 3.68 9.26
N PRO A 31 -18.82 3.84 10.49
CA PRO A 31 -19.79 4.91 10.83
C PRO A 31 -19.20 6.33 10.86
N GLU A 32 -17.87 6.49 10.79
CA GLU A 32 -17.17 7.78 10.92
C GLU A 32 -17.04 8.56 9.60
N ALA A 33 -17.52 8.02 8.49
CA ALA A 33 -17.43 8.68 7.20
C ALA A 33 -18.59 9.69 7.00
N ASP A 34 -18.37 10.64 6.08
CA ASP A 34 -19.39 11.61 5.59
C ASP A 34 -20.62 10.96 4.92
N GLY A 35 -20.97 9.77 5.33
CA GLY A 35 -21.97 8.88 4.77
C GLY A 35 -21.35 7.90 3.74
N PRO A 36 -21.93 6.70 3.61
CA PRO A 36 -21.48 5.75 2.60
C PRO A 36 -21.76 6.31 1.20
N PRO A 37 -20.90 5.97 0.22
CA PRO A 37 -21.25 6.17 -1.18
C PRO A 37 -22.64 5.58 -1.46
N GLU A 38 -23.45 6.24 -2.26
CA GLU A 38 -24.85 5.87 -2.54
C GLU A 38 -25.02 4.40 -2.90
N GLN A 39 -24.06 3.85 -3.64
CA GLN A 39 -24.00 2.43 -4.04
C GLN A 39 -23.88 1.43 -2.89
N TYR A 40 -23.52 1.86 -1.67
CA TYR A 40 -23.36 1.01 -0.48
C TYR A 40 -24.32 1.34 0.66
N ALA A 41 -25.27 2.26 0.43
CA ALA A 41 -26.24 2.68 1.45
C ALA A 41 -27.04 1.49 2.02
N ASP A 42 -27.46 0.56 1.15
CA ASP A 42 -28.22 -0.63 1.55
C ASP A 42 -27.38 -1.61 2.39
N VAL A 43 -26.05 -1.63 2.22
CA VAL A 43 -25.13 -2.50 2.97
C VAL A 43 -25.08 -2.07 4.44
N LEU A 44 -25.05 -0.77 4.70
CA LEU A 44 -25.01 -0.24 6.06
C LEU A 44 -26.31 -0.46 6.82
N THR A 45 -27.45 -0.30 6.14
CA THR A 45 -28.77 -0.53 6.78
C THR A 45 -29.01 -1.98 7.18
N ALA A 46 -28.23 -2.92 6.61
CA ALA A 46 -28.32 -4.34 6.95
C ALA A 46 -27.47 -4.76 8.15
N LEU A 47 -26.64 -3.87 8.71
CA LEU A 47 -25.80 -4.16 9.88
C LEU A 47 -26.37 -3.45 11.11
N ASP A 48 -26.50 -4.19 12.23
CA ASP A 48 -26.89 -3.61 13.51
C ASP A 48 -25.71 -2.90 14.21
N ASP A 49 -26.00 -1.97 15.10
CA ASP A 49 -25.02 -1.18 15.84
C ASP A 49 -24.03 -2.06 16.62
N ARG A 50 -24.48 -3.21 17.11
CA ARG A 50 -23.63 -4.16 17.85
C ARG A 50 -22.62 -4.82 16.93
N SER A 51 -23.03 -5.23 15.74
CA SER A 51 -22.14 -5.84 14.73
C SER A 51 -21.13 -4.82 14.24
N LEU A 52 -21.52 -3.58 14.03
CA LEU A 52 -20.63 -2.48 13.67
C LEU A 52 -19.62 -2.20 14.79
N PHE A 53 -20.05 -2.14 16.04
CA PHE A 53 -19.16 -1.91 17.18
C PHE A 53 -18.11 -3.02 17.32
N ILE A 54 -18.52 -4.29 17.23
CA ILE A 54 -17.60 -5.44 17.32
C ILE A 54 -16.65 -5.47 16.12
N GLY A 55 -17.13 -5.13 14.93
CA GLY A 55 -16.37 -5.16 13.67
C GLY A 55 -15.42 -3.98 13.46
N ASN A 56 -15.63 -2.86 14.19
CA ASN A 56 -14.96 -1.60 13.88
C ASN A 56 -13.43 -1.68 13.86
N GLU A 57 -12.82 -2.34 14.84
CA GLU A 57 -11.37 -2.49 14.90
C GLU A 57 -10.83 -3.35 13.72
N ILE A 58 -11.58 -4.38 13.34
CA ILE A 58 -11.23 -5.24 12.19
C ILE A 58 -11.39 -4.45 10.89
N LEU A 59 -12.49 -3.71 10.73
CA LEU A 59 -12.74 -2.87 9.56
C LEU A 59 -11.66 -1.80 9.40
N LYS A 60 -11.26 -1.15 10.50
CA LYS A 60 -10.18 -0.17 10.54
C LYS A 60 -8.85 -0.75 10.06
N GLU A 61 -8.52 -1.94 10.54
CA GLU A 61 -7.28 -2.62 10.11
C GLU A 61 -7.31 -3.00 8.62
N ILE A 62 -8.46 -3.50 8.13
CA ILE A 62 -8.65 -3.83 6.72
C ILE A 62 -8.58 -2.55 5.86
N GLU A 63 -9.25 -1.48 6.29
CA GLU A 63 -9.21 -0.18 5.62
C GLU A 63 -7.78 0.35 5.49
N ASN A 64 -7.00 0.31 6.57
CA ASN A 64 -5.61 0.75 6.57
C ASN A 64 -4.77 -0.05 5.56
N ARG A 65 -4.93 -1.36 5.52
CA ARG A 65 -4.18 -2.24 4.59
C ARG A 65 -4.59 -2.02 3.14
N LEU A 66 -5.88 -1.90 2.85
CA LEU A 66 -6.38 -1.63 1.50
C LEU A 66 -5.98 -0.22 1.03
N GLY A 67 -6.12 0.78 1.88
CA GLY A 67 -5.70 2.15 1.59
C GLY A 67 -4.20 2.25 1.33
N PHE A 68 -3.41 1.43 2.02
CA PHE A 68 -2.00 1.32 1.73
C PHE A 68 -1.71 0.69 0.36
N LEU A 69 -2.37 -0.43 0.01
CA LEU A 69 -2.25 -1.04 -1.33
C LEU A 69 -2.64 -0.04 -2.43
N GLU A 70 -3.67 0.78 -2.19
CA GLU A 70 -4.08 1.86 -3.09
C GLU A 70 -2.99 2.94 -3.21
N SER A 71 -2.36 3.34 -2.09
CA SER A 71 -1.32 4.38 -2.07
C SER A 71 -0.05 3.98 -2.82
N VAL A 72 0.25 2.69 -2.93
CA VAL A 72 1.40 2.17 -3.69
C VAL A 72 1.05 1.81 -5.14
N GLY A 73 -0.11 2.26 -5.65
CA GLY A 73 -0.52 2.06 -7.04
C GLY A 73 -0.96 0.62 -7.37
N LEU A 74 -1.54 -0.10 -6.41
CA LEU A 74 -2.08 -1.45 -6.59
C LEU A 74 -3.61 -1.49 -6.56
N ASP A 75 -4.26 -0.34 -6.75
CA ASP A 75 -5.71 -0.13 -6.72
C ASP A 75 -6.48 -1.00 -7.72
N TYR A 76 -5.86 -1.31 -8.86
CA TYR A 76 -6.42 -2.13 -9.94
C TYR A 76 -6.37 -3.64 -9.70
N LEU A 77 -5.55 -4.13 -8.77
CA LEU A 77 -5.41 -5.57 -8.50
C LEU A 77 -6.66 -6.12 -7.82
N THR A 78 -7.11 -7.31 -8.24
CA THR A 78 -8.17 -8.02 -7.54
C THR A 78 -7.63 -8.78 -6.32
N LEU A 79 -8.42 -8.84 -5.24
CA LEU A 79 -7.99 -9.49 -4.00
C LEU A 79 -7.76 -11.00 -4.14
N ASP A 80 -8.37 -11.66 -5.14
CA ASP A 80 -8.17 -13.07 -5.46
C ASP A 80 -7.03 -13.32 -6.45
N ARG A 81 -6.26 -12.27 -6.81
CA ARG A 81 -5.14 -12.38 -7.74
C ARG A 81 -4.10 -13.39 -7.25
N LYS A 82 -3.77 -14.35 -8.07
CA LYS A 82 -2.79 -15.38 -7.72
C LYS A 82 -1.38 -14.80 -7.66
N ALA A 83 -0.64 -15.09 -6.60
CA ALA A 83 0.71 -14.57 -6.36
C ALA A 83 1.70 -14.87 -7.52
N ASN A 84 1.55 -16.00 -8.20
CA ASN A 84 2.39 -16.38 -9.35
C ASN A 84 2.09 -15.61 -10.63
N THR A 85 1.06 -14.77 -10.64
CA THR A 85 0.70 -13.89 -11.78
C THR A 85 1.09 -12.43 -11.55
N LEU A 86 1.69 -12.12 -10.41
CA LEU A 86 2.16 -10.78 -10.06
C LEU A 86 3.51 -10.52 -10.73
N SER A 87 3.71 -9.28 -11.17
CA SER A 87 5.03 -8.80 -11.56
C SER A 87 5.96 -8.65 -10.35
N GLY A 88 7.26 -8.52 -10.59
CA GLY A 88 8.24 -8.28 -9.52
C GLY A 88 7.91 -7.04 -8.70
N GLY A 89 7.60 -5.91 -9.35
CA GLY A 89 7.23 -4.67 -8.69
C GLY A 89 5.91 -4.77 -7.91
N GLU A 90 4.87 -5.43 -8.44
CA GLU A 90 3.61 -5.69 -7.70
C GLU A 90 3.86 -6.51 -6.44
N SER A 91 4.65 -7.58 -6.55
CA SER A 91 5.00 -8.44 -5.40
C SER A 91 5.78 -7.68 -4.33
N GLN A 92 6.69 -6.81 -4.73
CA GLN A 92 7.48 -5.98 -3.82
C GLN A 92 6.59 -4.96 -3.09
N ARG A 93 5.70 -4.28 -3.80
CA ARG A 93 4.74 -3.32 -3.20
C ARG A 93 3.74 -3.99 -2.27
N ILE A 94 3.26 -5.21 -2.57
CA ILE A 94 2.43 -6.00 -1.65
C ILE A 94 3.20 -6.33 -0.36
N ARG A 95 4.48 -6.72 -0.46
CA ARG A 95 5.31 -6.96 0.73
C ARG A 95 5.48 -5.69 1.56
N LEU A 96 5.76 -4.57 0.90
CA LEU A 96 5.85 -3.27 1.55
C LEU A 96 4.55 -2.93 2.28
N ALA A 97 3.38 -3.11 1.62
CA ALA A 97 2.07 -2.94 2.21
C ALA A 97 1.87 -3.76 3.49
N THR A 98 2.30 -5.01 3.47
CA THR A 98 2.17 -5.91 4.61
C THR A 98 3.05 -5.46 5.79
N GLN A 99 4.23 -4.93 5.51
CA GLN A 99 5.17 -4.47 6.54
C GLN A 99 4.70 -3.17 7.19
N ILE A 100 4.19 -2.24 6.41
CA ILE A 100 3.69 -0.94 6.92
C ILE A 100 2.43 -1.12 7.76
N GLY A 101 1.53 -2.01 7.34
CA GLY A 101 0.32 -2.34 8.12
C GLY A 101 0.64 -2.85 9.53
N SER A 102 1.86 -3.35 9.78
CA SER A 102 2.30 -3.77 11.11
C SER A 102 2.65 -2.62 12.04
N ARG A 103 2.79 -1.37 11.56
CA ARG A 103 3.23 -0.18 12.30
C ARG A 103 4.50 -0.41 13.15
N LEU A 104 5.40 -1.27 12.67
CA LEU A 104 6.68 -1.50 13.31
C LEU A 104 7.52 -0.23 13.25
N THR A 105 8.21 0.07 14.35
CA THR A 105 9.16 1.18 14.48
C THR A 105 10.57 0.66 14.70
N GLY A 106 11.59 1.41 14.26
CA GLY A 106 12.99 1.01 14.42
C GLY A 106 13.42 -0.12 13.48
N VAL A 107 12.70 -0.32 12.37
CA VAL A 107 13.00 -1.33 11.36
C VAL A 107 13.77 -0.69 10.20
N MET A 108 14.69 -1.44 9.61
CA MET A 108 15.34 -1.08 8.36
C MET A 108 14.64 -1.79 7.19
N TYR A 109 14.17 -1.02 6.24
CA TYR A 109 13.61 -1.51 4.98
C TYR A 109 14.61 -1.31 3.85
N VAL A 110 14.82 -2.35 3.06
CA VAL A 110 15.66 -2.29 1.85
C VAL A 110 14.75 -2.51 0.64
N LEU A 111 14.69 -1.53 -0.23
CA LEU A 111 13.84 -1.51 -1.42
C LEU A 111 14.72 -1.39 -2.66
N ASP A 112 14.44 -2.21 -3.65
CA ASP A 112 15.14 -2.21 -4.94
C ASP A 112 14.16 -1.77 -6.02
N GLU A 113 14.40 -0.60 -6.61
CA GLU A 113 13.59 0.03 -7.66
C GLU A 113 12.06 0.01 -7.37
N PRO A 114 11.59 0.50 -6.21
CA PRO A 114 10.16 0.40 -5.85
C PRO A 114 9.26 1.21 -6.79
N SER A 115 9.78 2.21 -7.49
CA SER A 115 9.08 3.02 -8.49
C SER A 115 8.88 2.33 -9.84
N ILE A 116 9.56 1.19 -10.08
CA ILE A 116 9.55 0.54 -11.39
C ILE A 116 8.13 0.24 -11.89
N GLY A 117 7.84 0.69 -13.11
CA GLY A 117 6.55 0.47 -13.75
C GLY A 117 5.39 1.31 -13.18
N LEU A 118 5.65 2.27 -12.30
CA LEU A 118 4.66 3.22 -11.83
C LEU A 118 4.52 4.41 -12.80
N HIS A 119 3.29 4.90 -12.92
CA HIS A 119 3.04 6.20 -13.52
C HIS A 119 3.47 7.31 -12.53
N GLN A 120 3.85 8.48 -13.03
CA GLN A 120 4.34 9.59 -12.20
C GLN A 120 3.43 9.91 -11.00
N ARG A 121 2.11 9.92 -11.20
CA ARG A 121 1.13 10.15 -10.12
C ARG A 121 1.21 9.10 -8.99
N ASP A 122 1.45 7.85 -9.35
CA ASP A 122 1.52 6.76 -8.38
C ASP A 122 2.88 6.73 -7.70
N ASN A 123 3.93 7.21 -8.38
CA ASN A 123 5.25 7.42 -7.78
C ASN A 123 5.19 8.48 -6.67
N GLU A 124 4.51 9.59 -6.87
CA GLU A 124 4.30 10.62 -5.83
C GLU A 124 3.63 10.04 -4.57
N ARG A 125 2.63 9.18 -4.76
CA ARG A 125 1.94 8.50 -3.65
C ARG A 125 2.86 7.53 -2.92
N LEU A 126 3.65 6.75 -3.67
CA LEU A 126 4.65 5.85 -3.11
C LEU A 126 5.64 6.63 -2.27
N LEU A 127 6.21 7.72 -2.80
CA LEU A 127 7.20 8.55 -2.10
C LEU A 127 6.64 9.14 -0.80
N LYS A 128 5.40 9.64 -0.83
CA LYS A 128 4.71 10.10 0.38
C LYS A 128 4.61 9.00 1.42
N THR A 129 4.24 7.79 1.00
CA THR A 129 4.10 6.64 1.89
C THR A 129 5.45 6.20 2.48
N LEU A 130 6.51 6.22 1.66
CA LEU A 130 7.87 5.94 2.14
C LEU A 130 8.33 6.98 3.15
N ARG A 131 7.95 8.25 2.96
CA ARG A 131 8.24 9.31 3.93
C ARG A 131 7.50 9.09 5.25
N GLU A 132 6.23 8.75 5.21
CA GLU A 132 5.45 8.41 6.42
C GLU A 132 6.10 7.27 7.22
N LEU A 133 6.74 6.29 6.54
CA LEU A 133 7.49 5.23 7.21
C LEU A 133 8.74 5.73 7.95
N THR A 134 9.49 6.66 7.35
CA THR A 134 10.66 7.25 8.03
C THR A 134 10.23 8.11 9.20
N ASP A 135 9.13 8.84 9.08
CA ASP A 135 8.57 9.68 10.14
C ASP A 135 8.12 8.84 11.37
N LEU A 136 7.77 7.57 11.17
CA LEU A 136 7.50 6.61 12.24
C LEU A 136 8.79 6.12 12.96
N GLY A 137 9.97 6.57 12.56
CA GLY A 137 11.25 6.19 13.17
C GLY A 137 11.89 4.96 12.54
N ASN A 138 11.55 4.64 11.30
CA ASN A 138 12.18 3.58 10.51
C ASN A 138 13.32 4.13 9.65
N THR A 139 14.20 3.23 9.21
CA THR A 139 15.25 3.53 8.24
C THR A 139 14.89 2.91 6.90
N LEU A 140 14.98 3.69 5.83
CA LEU A 140 14.79 3.22 4.46
C LEU A 140 16.10 3.29 3.68
N LEU A 141 16.49 2.17 3.09
CA LEU A 141 17.53 2.10 2.09
C LEU A 141 16.86 1.80 0.75
N VAL A 142 16.93 2.73 -0.19
CA VAL A 142 16.26 2.61 -1.48
C VAL A 142 17.31 2.65 -2.58
N VAL A 143 17.30 1.63 -3.43
CA VAL A 143 18.07 1.63 -4.68
C VAL A 143 17.18 2.20 -5.76
N GLU A 144 17.53 3.33 -6.29
CA GLU A 144 16.73 4.05 -7.30
C GLU A 144 17.61 4.85 -8.27
N HIS A 145 17.05 5.15 -9.42
CA HIS A 145 17.64 5.98 -10.45
C HIS A 145 16.71 7.10 -10.92
N ASP A 146 15.50 7.17 -10.34
CA ASP A 146 14.52 8.21 -10.61
C ASP A 146 14.89 9.51 -9.87
N GLU A 147 14.97 10.63 -10.60
CA GLU A 147 15.42 11.91 -10.08
C GLU A 147 14.47 12.46 -8.99
N ASP A 148 13.16 12.28 -9.14
CA ASP A 148 12.17 12.76 -8.17
C ASP A 148 12.30 12.02 -6.84
N THR A 149 12.61 10.73 -6.87
CA THR A 149 12.90 9.92 -5.69
C THR A 149 14.21 10.35 -5.03
N LEU A 150 15.28 10.54 -5.80
CA LEU A 150 16.57 10.98 -5.29
C LEU A 150 16.48 12.34 -4.60
N ARG A 151 15.73 13.29 -5.16
CA ARG A 151 15.53 14.63 -4.56
C ARG A 151 14.79 14.62 -3.22
N GLN A 152 14.04 13.55 -2.92
CA GLN A 152 13.32 13.43 -1.66
C GLN A 152 14.08 12.62 -0.59
N ALA A 153 15.25 12.08 -0.93
CA ALA A 153 16.09 11.39 0.03
C ALA A 153 16.70 12.33 1.05
N ASP A 154 16.94 11.87 2.27
CA ASP A 154 17.71 12.63 3.27
C ASP A 154 19.21 12.52 2.99
N TRP A 155 19.64 11.45 2.31
CA TRP A 155 21.03 11.15 1.99
C TRP A 155 21.15 10.31 0.73
N ILE A 156 22.07 10.65 -0.13
CA ILE A 156 22.37 9.92 -1.37
C ILE A 156 23.80 9.37 -1.31
N CYS A 157 23.92 8.10 -1.75
CA CYS A 157 25.18 7.45 -2.00
C CYS A 157 25.20 7.02 -3.47
N ASP A 158 25.96 7.72 -4.30
CA ASP A 158 26.09 7.41 -5.73
C ASP A 158 27.24 6.44 -5.95
N LEU A 159 26.94 5.33 -6.63
CA LEU A 159 27.88 4.25 -6.94
C LEU A 159 28.15 4.21 -8.44
N GLY A 160 29.41 4.34 -8.82
CA GLY A 160 29.81 4.35 -10.21
C GLY A 160 31.32 4.20 -10.39
N PRO A 161 31.90 4.70 -11.53
CA PRO A 161 31.19 5.20 -12.74
C PRO A 161 30.68 4.07 -13.65
N GLY A 162 31.18 2.83 -13.47
CA GLY A 162 30.81 1.67 -14.27
C GLY A 162 29.86 0.72 -13.55
N ALA A 163 29.59 -0.43 -14.16
CA ALA A 163 28.80 -1.51 -13.61
C ALA A 163 29.62 -2.82 -13.51
N GLY A 164 29.17 -3.75 -12.68
CA GLY A 164 29.84 -5.05 -12.51
C GLY A 164 31.25 -4.91 -11.91
N LEU A 165 32.24 -5.52 -12.55
CA LEU A 165 33.63 -5.50 -12.08
C LEU A 165 34.31 -4.12 -12.14
N GLU A 166 33.78 -3.19 -12.94
CA GLU A 166 34.29 -1.82 -13.08
C GLU A 166 33.47 -0.79 -12.27
N GLY A 167 32.50 -1.25 -11.49
CA GLY A 167 31.63 -0.41 -10.66
C GLY A 167 31.86 -0.56 -9.17
N GLY A 168 30.97 -0.01 -8.38
CA GLY A 168 30.96 -0.15 -6.91
C GLY A 168 31.88 0.83 -6.16
N ILE A 169 32.37 1.85 -6.83
CA ILE A 169 33.09 2.96 -6.20
C ILE A 169 32.08 4.04 -5.79
N VAL A 170 32.19 4.56 -4.59
CA VAL A 170 31.39 5.71 -4.17
C VAL A 170 31.89 6.95 -4.90
N VAL A 171 31.05 7.50 -5.79
CA VAL A 171 31.36 8.67 -6.60
C VAL A 171 30.93 9.95 -5.89
N ALA A 172 29.76 9.92 -5.27
CA ALA A 172 29.24 11.01 -4.45
C ALA A 172 28.53 10.46 -3.20
N ASN A 173 28.59 11.21 -2.11
CA ASN A 173 27.98 10.81 -0.83
C ASN A 173 27.62 12.08 -0.05
N GLY A 174 26.34 12.32 0.15
CA GLY A 174 25.85 13.54 0.81
C GLY A 174 24.34 13.74 0.70
N PRO A 175 23.84 14.87 1.21
CA PRO A 175 22.45 15.26 0.96
C PRO A 175 22.24 15.57 -0.53
N PRO A 176 20.97 15.57 -1.01
CA PRO A 176 20.60 15.88 -2.38
C PRO A 176 21.03 17.27 -2.83
#